data_34c936a8f10ab02ebf22fce8d727495b
#
_entry.id   34c936a8f10ab02ebf22fce8d727495b
#
_cell.length_a   1.000
_cell.length_b   1.000
_cell.length_c   1.000
_cell.angle_alpha   90.00
_cell.angle_beta   90.00
_cell.angle_gamma   90.00
#
_symmetry.space_group_name_H-M   'P 1'
#
loop_
_entity.id
_entity.type
_entity.pdbx_description
1 polymer ?
#
loop_
_entity_poly.entity_id
_entity_poly.type
_entity_poly.pdbx_seq_one_letter_code
_entity_poly.pdbx_strand_id
1 'polypeptide(L)'
;RIKENINKIENALDKIDKLDGVSYYNKLSKSNEIGLIAQDVKEVIPEVVIDGDLMGIQYGNMISLLVEGIKELNKKIEGIKELHK
;
A
#
# COMPACT_ATOMS: atom_id res chain seq x y z
N ARG A 1 17.18 -17.86 -11.52
CA ARG A 1 16.17 -16.91 -11.09
C ARG A 1 16.23 -16.74 -9.56
N ILE A 2 16.37 -15.50 -9.08
CA ILE A 2 16.53 -15.24 -7.64
C ILE A 2 15.21 -15.11 -6.89
N LYS A 3 14.09 -14.94 -7.59
CA LYS A 3 12.76 -14.86 -6.97
C LYS A 3 12.10 -16.23 -7.01
N GLU A 4 11.53 -16.62 -5.86
CA GLU A 4 10.81 -17.88 -5.71
C GLU A 4 9.42 -17.60 -5.14
N ASN A 5 8.51 -18.56 -5.28
CA ASN A 5 7.17 -18.49 -4.68
C ASN A 5 6.44 -17.22 -5.08
N ILE A 6 6.44 -16.94 -6.38
CA ILE A 6 5.80 -15.73 -6.91
C ILE A 6 4.28 -15.92 -6.86
N ASN A 7 3.62 -15.10 -6.04
CA ASN A 7 2.18 -15.14 -5.86
C ASN A 7 1.60 -13.74 -6.11
N LYS A 8 0.41 -13.72 -6.69
CA LYS A 8 -0.31 -12.47 -6.87
C LYS A 8 -0.77 -11.94 -5.51
N ILE A 9 -0.66 -10.63 -5.31
CA ILE A 9 -1.20 -10.01 -4.09
C ILE A 9 -2.72 -10.10 -4.14
N GLU A 10 -3.33 -10.62 -3.06
CA GLU A 10 -4.77 -10.74 -2.96
C GLU A 10 -5.33 -9.73 -1.96
N ASN A 11 -6.61 -9.40 -2.10
CA ASN A 11 -7.33 -8.49 -1.20
C ASN A 11 -6.64 -7.13 -1.10
N ALA A 12 -6.16 -6.62 -2.24
CA ALA A 12 -5.40 -5.38 -2.28
C ALA A 12 -6.26 -4.18 -1.84
N LEU A 13 -7.52 -4.10 -2.27
CA LEU A 13 -8.40 -2.99 -1.87
C LEU A 13 -8.67 -2.99 -0.37
N ASP A 14 -8.87 -4.15 0.24
CA ASP A 14 -9.08 -4.24 1.69
C ASP A 14 -7.86 -3.72 2.45
N LYS A 15 -6.67 -4.04 1.95
CA LYS A 15 -5.42 -3.56 2.54
C LYS A 15 -5.28 -2.05 2.38
N ILE A 16 -5.55 -1.53 1.18
CA ILE A 16 -5.48 -0.11 0.90
C ILE A 16 -6.45 0.67 1.80
N ASP A 17 -7.66 0.16 2.00
CA ASP A 17 -8.67 0.82 2.83
C ASP A 17 -8.24 0.98 4.29
N LYS A 18 -7.27 0.20 4.74
CA LYS A 18 -6.73 0.28 6.10
C LYS A 18 -5.55 1.24 6.22
N LEU A 19 -5.12 1.84 5.12
CA LEU A 19 -4.01 2.78 5.09
C LEU A 19 -4.54 4.19 4.97
N ASP A 20 -3.87 5.13 5.63
CA ASP A 20 -4.23 6.54 5.57
C ASP A 20 -3.04 7.36 5.06
N GLY A 21 -3.28 8.15 4.03
CA GLY A 21 -2.33 9.17 3.61
C GLY A 21 -2.43 10.35 4.57
N VAL A 22 -1.32 10.75 5.13
CA VAL A 22 -1.28 11.80 6.14
C VAL A 22 -0.24 12.86 5.80
N SER A 23 -0.44 14.04 6.34
CA SER A 23 0.60 15.07 6.35
C SER A 23 1.13 15.20 7.78
N TYR A 24 2.42 15.43 7.90
CA TYR A 24 3.05 15.50 9.22
C TYR A 24 4.28 16.38 9.18
N TYR A 25 4.74 16.80 10.36
CA TYR A 25 6.01 17.49 10.51
C TYR A 25 7.09 16.47 10.91
N ASN A 26 8.15 16.40 10.12
CA ASN A 26 9.27 15.49 10.40
C ASN A 26 10.31 16.24 11.20
N LYS A 27 10.54 15.81 12.45
CA LYS A 27 11.46 16.47 13.38
C LYS A 27 12.92 16.36 12.96
N LEU A 28 13.28 15.33 12.20
CA LEU A 28 14.64 15.12 11.73
C LEU A 28 14.95 16.00 10.53
N SER A 29 14.09 16.00 9.52
CA SER A 29 14.27 16.82 8.33
C SER A 29 13.86 18.27 8.57
N LYS A 30 13.13 18.54 9.64
CA LYS A 30 12.59 19.86 10.01
C LYS A 30 11.73 20.42 8.89
N SER A 31 10.85 19.56 8.31
CA SER A 31 9.99 19.94 7.22
C SER A 31 8.64 19.26 7.31
N ASN A 32 7.66 19.86 6.66
CA ASN A 32 6.34 19.24 6.49
C ASN A 32 6.40 18.25 5.33
N GLU A 33 5.85 17.09 5.56
CA GLU A 33 5.87 15.99 4.58
C GLU A 33 4.49 15.33 4.49
N ILE A 34 4.28 14.58 3.44
CA ILE A 34 3.11 13.72 3.31
C ILE A 34 3.59 12.28 3.13
N GLY A 35 2.79 11.34 3.60
CA GLY A 35 3.14 9.93 3.48
C GLY A 35 2.25 9.06 4.33
N LEU A 36 2.75 7.90 4.69
CA LEU A 36 2.07 6.93 5.54
C LEU A 36 2.87 6.77 6.83
N ILE A 37 2.21 6.30 7.87
CA ILE A 37 2.87 6.04 9.15
C ILE A 37 3.32 4.58 9.16
N ALA A 38 4.64 4.35 9.33
CA ALA A 38 5.23 3.02 9.20
C ALA A 38 4.62 1.98 10.15
N GLN A 39 4.31 2.38 11.40
CA GLN A 39 3.69 1.49 12.37
C GLN A 39 2.33 0.98 11.89
N ASP A 40 1.55 1.84 11.26
CA ASP A 40 0.23 1.48 10.71
C ASP A 40 0.38 0.58 9.49
N VAL A 41 1.33 0.90 8.61
CA VAL A 41 1.61 0.10 7.42
C VAL A 41 2.06 -1.31 7.80
N LYS A 42 2.84 -1.43 8.87
CA LYS A 42 3.36 -2.73 9.32
C LYS A 42 2.23 -3.69 9.70
N GLU A 43 1.13 -3.18 10.24
CA GLU A 43 -0.03 -4.01 10.60
C GLU A 43 -0.77 -4.55 9.39
N VAL A 44 -0.67 -3.87 8.26
CA VAL A 44 -1.40 -4.22 7.03
C VAL A 44 -0.53 -4.98 6.04
N ILE A 45 0.67 -4.45 5.77
CA ILE A 45 1.60 -5.03 4.79
C ILE A 45 3.04 -4.91 5.31
N PRO A 46 3.44 -5.77 6.24
CA PRO A 46 4.76 -5.69 6.87
C PRO A 46 5.92 -5.82 5.89
N GLU A 47 5.70 -6.44 4.74
CA GLU A 47 6.76 -6.68 3.76
C GLU A 47 7.40 -5.41 3.21
N VAL A 48 6.71 -4.26 3.29
CA VAL A 48 7.23 -2.99 2.79
C VAL A 48 7.83 -2.12 3.89
N VAL A 49 7.85 -2.60 5.13
CA VAL A 49 8.37 -1.85 6.26
C VAL A 49 9.78 -2.33 6.61
N ILE A 50 10.67 -1.35 6.79
CA ILE A 50 12.04 -1.61 7.26
C ILE A 50 12.05 -1.33 8.75
N ASP A 51 12.31 -2.39 9.56
CA ASP A 51 12.44 -2.25 11.00
C ASP A 51 13.82 -1.74 11.38
N GLY A 52 13.91 -1.08 12.52
CA GLY A 52 15.15 -0.52 13.02
C GLY A 52 14.83 0.51 14.09
N ASP A 53 15.83 1.29 14.49
CA ASP A 53 15.65 2.38 15.45
C ASP A 53 14.61 3.39 14.94
N LEU A 54 14.61 3.61 13.62
CA LEU A 54 13.59 4.40 12.93
C LEU A 54 12.98 3.51 11.85
N MET A 55 11.67 3.27 11.96
CA MET A 55 10.95 2.51 10.94
C MET A 55 10.85 3.30 9.65
N GLY A 56 11.10 2.62 8.53
CA GLY A 56 10.94 3.18 7.20
C GLY A 56 9.95 2.40 6.36
N ILE A 57 9.52 3.00 5.26
CA ILE A 57 8.60 2.38 4.31
C ILE A 57 9.27 2.34 2.95
N GLN A 58 9.24 1.17 2.31
CA GLN A 58 9.69 1.00 0.94
C GLN A 58 8.55 1.37 0.00
N TYR A 59 8.36 2.68 -0.24
CA TYR A 59 7.24 3.18 -1.04
C TYR A 59 7.22 2.61 -2.46
N GLY A 60 8.39 2.41 -3.07
CA GLY A 60 8.46 1.82 -4.40
C GLY A 60 7.82 0.43 -4.45
N ASN A 61 8.00 -0.35 -3.37
CA ASN A 61 7.42 -1.70 -3.29
C ASN A 61 5.90 -1.66 -3.08
N MET A 62 5.36 -0.56 -2.57
CA MET A 62 3.92 -0.39 -2.43
C MET A 62 3.21 -0.22 -3.77
N ILE A 63 3.94 0.11 -4.82
CA ILE A 63 3.35 0.24 -6.16
C ILE A 63 2.69 -1.08 -6.57
N SER A 64 3.28 -2.22 -6.23
CA SER A 64 2.69 -3.52 -6.56
C SER A 64 1.34 -3.73 -5.89
N LEU A 65 1.17 -3.24 -4.64
CA LEU A 65 -0.13 -3.26 -3.97
C LEU A 65 -1.15 -2.39 -4.71
N LEU A 66 -0.72 -1.19 -5.12
CA LEU A 66 -1.59 -0.26 -5.85
C LEU A 66 -1.99 -0.83 -7.22
N VAL A 67 -1.07 -1.49 -7.92
CA VAL A 67 -1.36 -2.15 -9.20
C VAL A 67 -2.49 -3.17 -9.03
N GLU A 68 -2.38 -4.04 -8.04
CA GLU A 68 -3.41 -5.04 -7.82
C GLU A 68 -4.71 -4.42 -7.29
N GLY A 69 -4.61 -3.35 -6.50
CA GLY A 69 -5.77 -2.61 -6.03
C GLY A 69 -6.55 -1.96 -7.17
N ILE A 70 -5.85 -1.34 -8.10
CA ILE A 70 -6.49 -0.73 -9.28
C ILE A 70 -7.19 -1.79 -10.12
N LYS A 71 -6.55 -2.95 -10.31
CA LYS A 71 -7.14 -4.06 -11.06
C LYS A 71 -8.40 -4.60 -10.39
N GLU A 72 -8.38 -4.74 -9.06
CA GLU A 72 -9.56 -5.17 -8.30
C GLU A 72 -10.70 -4.16 -8.44
N LEU A 73 -10.37 -2.87 -8.33
CA LEU A 73 -11.35 -1.80 -8.49
C LEU A 73 -11.94 -1.81 -9.90
N ASN A 74 -11.10 -2.00 -10.91
CA ASN A 74 -11.55 -2.07 -12.30
C ASN A 74 -12.56 -3.21 -12.50
N LYS A 75 -12.30 -4.37 -11.90
CA LYS A 75 -13.24 -5.51 -11.98
C LYS A 75 -14.58 -5.18 -11.31
N LYS A 76 -14.55 -4.46 -10.19
CA LYS A 76 -15.79 -4.03 -9.53
C LYS A 76 -16.59 -3.07 -10.40
N ILE A 77 -15.91 -2.15 -11.10
CA ILE A 77 -16.56 -1.21 -12.01
C ILE A 77 -17.18 -1.97 -13.19
N GLU A 78 -16.46 -2.94 -13.77
CA GLU A 78 -16.97 -3.76 -14.86
C GLU A 78 -18.24 -4.55 -14.43
N GLY A 79 -18.23 -5.08 -13.20
CA GLY A 79 -19.38 -5.76 -12.64
C GLY A 79 -20.60 -4.85 -12.53
N ILE A 80 -20.40 -3.60 -12.10
CA ILE A 80 -21.47 -2.60 -12.01
C ILE A 80 -22.02 -2.27 -13.38
N LYS A 81 -21.16 -2.11 -14.39
CA LYS A 81 -21.57 -1.85 -15.77
C LYS A 81 -22.44 -2.99 -16.31
N GLU A 82 -22.06 -4.23 -16.02
CA GLU A 82 -22.84 -5.40 -16.43
C GLU A 82 -24.25 -5.39 -15.84
N LEU A 83 -24.38 -4.94 -14.56
CA LEU A 83 -25.67 -4.87 -13.89
C LEU A 83 -26.61 -3.82 -14.47
N HIS A 84 -26.06 -2.82 -15.16
CA HIS A 84 -26.83 -1.68 -15.68
C HIS A 84 -27.00 -1.68 -17.20
N LYS A 85 -26.70 -2.78 -17.84
CA LYS A 85 -26.94 -2.94 -19.28
C LYS A 85 -28.39 -3.15 -19.59
#